data_e35137e7d4c24b38a11b3adc318196ea
#
_entry.id   e35137e7d4c24b38a11b3adc318196ea
#
_cell.length_a   1.000
_cell.length_b   1.000
_cell.length_c   1.000
_cell.angle_alpha   90.00
_cell.angle_beta   90.00
_cell.angle_gamma   90.00
#
_symmetry.space_group_name_H-M   'P 1'
#
loop_
_entity.id
_entity.type
_entity.pdbx_description
1 polymer ?
#
loop_
_entity_poly.entity_id
_entity_poly.type
_entity_poly.pdbx_seq_one_letter_code
_entity_poly.pdbx_strand_id
1 'polypeptide(L)'
;MKRKLICWLPLLLLIGCSQPTYRTTSLTPDKRAELLLKELTLEEKVALMMDTSQPVERLGIKPYNWWNEALHGVARAGLATVFPQPIGMAASFSPQTVYEVFNAVSDEARAKNTYYASQGSYERYQGLTMWTPTVNIYRDPRWGRGIETYGEDPYLTSRMGVMVVKGLQGTNDGRYDKLHACAKHFAVHSGPEWNRHSFNVENLSTRDLYETYLPPFEALVKEAGVKEVMCAYNSFEGEPCCGSNRLLMQILRNDWGFDGIVLSDCGAIADFYNEYGHKAYSDAESASAAAVLNLSLIHISGPRDRQ
;
A
#
# COMPACT_ATOMS: atom_id res chain seq x y z
N MET A 1 -31.58 73.91 -27.88
CA MET A 1 -31.49 72.48 -27.95
C MET A 1 -30.17 72.01 -27.38
N LYS A 2 -30.18 71.45 -26.16
CA LYS A 2 -28.96 70.93 -25.50
C LYS A 2 -28.91 69.40 -25.70
N ARG A 3 -27.95 68.88 -26.48
CA ARG A 3 -27.69 67.43 -26.66
C ARG A 3 -26.95 66.93 -25.41
N LYS A 4 -27.55 65.99 -24.70
CA LYS A 4 -26.89 65.23 -23.60
C LYS A 4 -26.09 64.08 -24.29
N LEU A 5 -24.77 64.12 -24.13
CA LEU A 5 -23.87 63.02 -24.48
C LEU A 5 -23.98 61.97 -23.36
N ILE A 6 -24.53 60.81 -23.67
CA ILE A 6 -24.52 59.64 -22.78
C ILE A 6 -23.23 58.88 -23.05
N CYS A 7 -22.29 58.95 -22.11
CA CYS A 7 -21.07 58.14 -22.11
C CYS A 7 -21.40 56.70 -21.66
N TRP A 8 -21.34 55.79 -22.60
CA TRP A 8 -21.38 54.35 -22.27
C TRP A 8 -19.99 53.94 -21.82
N LEU A 9 -19.84 53.64 -20.50
CA LEU A 9 -18.67 53.01 -19.93
C LEU A 9 -18.80 51.50 -20.14
N PRO A 10 -17.90 50.82 -20.90
CA PRO A 10 -17.95 49.36 -20.99
C PRO A 10 -17.51 48.77 -19.63
N LEU A 11 -18.43 48.06 -18.99
CA LEU A 11 -18.16 47.26 -17.80
C LEU A 11 -17.31 46.05 -18.21
N LEU A 12 -15.99 46.13 -18.12
CA LEU A 12 -15.05 45.01 -18.27
C LEU A 12 -15.30 44.04 -17.11
N LEU A 13 -16.10 43.01 -17.36
CA LEU A 13 -16.16 41.81 -16.51
C LEU A 13 -14.79 41.13 -16.57
N LEU A 14 -13.95 41.40 -15.59
CA LEU A 14 -12.79 40.57 -15.28
C LEU A 14 -13.28 39.20 -14.85
N ILE A 15 -13.45 38.30 -15.79
CA ILE A 15 -13.58 36.86 -15.49
C ILE A 15 -12.21 36.44 -14.99
N GLY A 16 -12.03 36.52 -13.68
CA GLY A 16 -10.86 35.96 -13.02
C GLY A 16 -10.87 34.45 -13.23
N CYS A 17 -10.11 33.93 -14.18
CA CYS A 17 -9.78 32.51 -14.25
C CYS A 17 -9.03 32.17 -12.97
N SER A 18 -9.74 31.66 -11.96
CA SER A 18 -9.07 31.10 -10.79
C SER A 18 -8.22 29.92 -11.25
N GLN A 19 -6.94 29.93 -10.91
CA GLN A 19 -6.03 28.82 -11.20
C GLN A 19 -6.59 27.54 -10.55
N PRO A 20 -6.52 26.40 -11.25
CA PRO A 20 -7.01 25.15 -10.71
C PRO A 20 -6.20 24.77 -9.44
N THR A 21 -6.90 24.28 -8.42
CA THR A 21 -6.33 23.82 -7.16
C THR A 21 -6.43 22.30 -7.06
N TYR A 22 -5.79 21.69 -6.05
CA TYR A 22 -5.94 20.27 -5.78
C TYR A 22 -7.40 19.83 -5.53
N ARG A 23 -8.31 20.77 -5.20
CA ARG A 23 -9.75 20.52 -5.03
C ARG A 23 -10.53 20.48 -6.34
N THR A 24 -9.90 20.83 -7.46
CA THR A 24 -10.54 20.85 -8.79
C THR A 24 -10.79 19.42 -9.26
N THR A 25 -12.02 18.94 -9.13
CA THR A 25 -12.39 17.54 -9.39
C THR A 25 -12.34 17.13 -10.86
N SER A 26 -12.24 18.06 -11.81
CA SER A 26 -12.04 17.77 -13.22
C SER A 26 -10.59 17.37 -13.56
N LEU A 27 -9.62 17.65 -12.69
CA LEU A 27 -8.24 17.22 -12.84
C LEU A 27 -8.07 15.74 -12.49
N THR A 28 -7.06 15.09 -13.06
CA THR A 28 -6.67 13.72 -12.69
C THR A 28 -6.21 13.67 -11.22
N PRO A 29 -6.28 12.51 -10.55
CA PRO A 29 -5.75 12.35 -9.19
C PRO A 29 -4.29 12.79 -9.08
N ASP A 30 -3.42 12.41 -10.03
CA ASP A 30 -2.00 12.75 -10.02
C ASP A 30 -1.79 14.27 -10.09
N LYS A 31 -2.55 14.96 -10.97
CA LYS A 31 -2.45 16.42 -11.06
C LYS A 31 -2.92 17.12 -9.79
N ARG A 32 -3.93 16.58 -9.15
CA ARG A 32 -4.40 17.06 -7.85
C ARG A 32 -3.35 16.84 -6.76
N ALA A 33 -2.70 15.67 -6.74
CA ALA A 33 -1.61 15.35 -5.81
C ALA A 33 -0.42 16.29 -6.00
N GLU A 34 0.01 16.57 -7.24
CA GLU A 34 1.07 17.53 -7.52
C GLU A 34 0.76 18.94 -6.99
N LEU A 35 -0.48 19.39 -7.15
CA LEU A 35 -0.91 20.69 -6.65
C LEU A 35 -0.93 20.70 -5.12
N LEU A 36 -1.42 19.63 -4.49
CA LEU A 36 -1.43 19.47 -3.04
C LEU A 36 -0.03 19.47 -2.45
N LEU A 37 0.92 18.74 -3.05
CA LEU A 37 2.31 18.67 -2.61
C LEU A 37 2.99 20.03 -2.54
N LYS A 38 2.59 20.99 -3.37
CA LYS A 38 3.12 22.36 -3.36
C LYS A 38 2.62 23.18 -2.16
N GLU A 39 1.47 22.81 -1.62
CA GLU A 39 0.87 23.51 -0.49
C GLU A 39 1.28 22.92 0.87
N LEU A 40 1.79 21.67 0.89
CA LEU A 40 2.22 20.99 2.12
C LEU A 40 3.59 21.48 2.59
N THR A 41 3.72 21.73 3.90
CA THR A 41 5.02 21.92 4.55
C THR A 41 5.80 20.61 4.63
N LEU A 42 7.07 20.67 4.99
CA LEU A 42 7.89 19.47 5.16
C LEU A 42 7.35 18.58 6.30
N GLU A 43 6.97 19.19 7.41
CA GLU A 43 6.44 18.51 8.60
C GLU A 43 5.11 17.82 8.27
N GLU A 44 4.23 18.47 7.50
CA GLU A 44 2.98 17.89 7.05
C GLU A 44 3.22 16.69 6.10
N LYS A 45 4.18 16.79 5.19
CA LYS A 45 4.57 15.67 4.32
C LYS A 45 5.06 14.49 5.13
N VAL A 46 5.92 14.71 6.13
CA VAL A 46 6.42 13.65 7.02
C VAL A 46 5.27 13.03 7.82
N ALA A 47 4.37 13.84 8.36
CA ALA A 47 3.21 13.35 9.12
C ALA A 47 2.24 12.51 8.26
N LEU A 48 2.13 12.81 6.96
CA LEU A 48 1.33 12.01 6.02
C LEU A 48 2.00 10.69 5.62
N MET A 49 3.31 10.53 5.88
CA MET A 49 4.04 9.27 5.62
C MET A 49 3.91 8.24 6.74
N MET A 50 3.19 8.54 7.81
CA MET A 50 2.93 7.60 8.92
C MET A 50 1.71 6.72 8.61
N ASP A 51 1.67 5.50 9.19
CA ASP A 51 0.49 4.61 9.08
C ASP A 51 -0.79 5.26 9.61
N THR A 52 -0.65 6.07 10.64
CA THR A 52 -1.69 6.94 11.18
C THR A 52 -1.41 8.37 10.70
N SER A 53 -1.78 8.64 9.45
CA SER A 53 -1.59 9.95 8.83
C SER A 53 -2.41 11.02 9.54
N GLN A 54 -1.73 12.07 9.99
CA GLN A 54 -2.37 13.16 10.70
C GLN A 54 -3.19 14.05 9.77
N PRO A 55 -4.27 14.69 10.24
CA PRO A 55 -5.04 15.62 9.44
C PRO A 55 -4.22 16.87 9.10
N VAL A 56 -4.48 17.46 7.93
CA VAL A 56 -3.99 18.80 7.59
C VAL A 56 -5.20 19.72 7.48
N GLU A 57 -5.67 20.21 8.63
CA GLU A 57 -6.95 20.91 8.76
C GLU A 57 -7.05 22.14 7.86
N ARG A 58 -5.95 22.94 7.76
CA ARG A 58 -5.91 24.13 6.90
C ARG A 58 -6.15 23.81 5.41
N LEU A 59 -5.87 22.59 4.98
CA LEU A 59 -6.11 22.10 3.64
C LEU A 59 -7.39 21.23 3.55
N GLY A 60 -8.04 20.96 4.68
CA GLY A 60 -9.24 20.12 4.74
C GLY A 60 -8.96 18.63 4.49
N ILE A 61 -7.71 18.20 4.72
CA ILE A 61 -7.32 16.79 4.65
C ILE A 61 -7.70 16.14 5.97
N LYS A 62 -8.49 15.08 5.89
CA LYS A 62 -8.90 14.28 7.05
C LYS A 62 -7.77 13.36 7.48
N PRO A 63 -7.76 12.91 8.76
CA PRO A 63 -6.86 11.85 9.18
C PRO A 63 -7.15 10.58 8.39
N TYR A 64 -6.13 9.73 8.23
CA TYR A 64 -6.27 8.45 7.55
C TYR A 64 -5.41 7.40 8.25
N ASN A 65 -5.95 6.18 8.38
CA ASN A 65 -5.19 5.05 8.89
C ASN A 65 -4.97 4.04 7.76
N TRP A 66 -3.69 3.76 7.47
CA TRP A 66 -3.28 2.86 6.40
C TRP A 66 -3.41 1.39 6.80
N TRP A 67 -3.45 1.09 8.10
CA TRP A 67 -3.50 -0.28 8.59
C TRP A 67 -4.91 -0.85 8.49
N ASN A 68 -5.17 -1.58 7.42
CA ASN A 68 -6.41 -2.30 7.23
C ASN A 68 -6.09 -3.69 6.67
N GLU A 69 -6.86 -4.68 7.05
CA GLU A 69 -6.62 -6.06 6.68
C GLU A 69 -7.88 -6.75 6.18
N ALA A 70 -7.71 -7.61 5.17
CA ALA A 70 -8.81 -8.33 4.55
C ALA A 70 -8.38 -9.68 3.95
N LEU A 71 -7.53 -10.45 4.64
CA LEU A 71 -7.00 -11.72 4.12
C LEU A 71 -8.11 -12.74 3.78
N HIS A 72 -9.19 -12.73 4.56
CA HIS A 72 -10.36 -13.60 4.33
C HIS A 72 -11.68 -12.97 4.80
N GLY A 73 -11.83 -11.69 4.55
CA GLY A 73 -12.92 -10.81 5.01
C GLY A 73 -12.36 -9.58 5.73
N VAL A 74 -13.15 -8.50 5.82
CA VAL A 74 -12.71 -7.27 6.49
C VAL A 74 -12.44 -7.55 7.95
N ALA A 75 -11.20 -7.34 8.39
CA ALA A 75 -10.76 -7.66 9.74
C ALA A 75 -10.94 -6.47 10.69
N ARG A 76 -11.27 -6.78 11.94
CA ARG A 76 -11.18 -5.97 13.17
C ARG A 76 -12.00 -4.66 13.19
N ALA A 77 -12.90 -4.44 12.25
CA ALA A 77 -13.79 -3.29 12.22
C ALA A 77 -15.26 -3.70 12.44
N GLY A 78 -15.55 -4.36 13.57
CA GLY A 78 -16.86 -4.91 13.88
C GLY A 78 -17.17 -6.19 13.08
N LEU A 79 -18.45 -6.52 12.91
CA LEU A 79 -18.87 -7.72 12.18
C LEU A 79 -18.66 -7.55 10.68
N ALA A 80 -18.18 -8.63 10.04
CA ALA A 80 -18.04 -8.77 8.59
C ALA A 80 -18.23 -10.23 8.18
N THR A 81 -18.44 -10.48 6.91
CA THR A 81 -18.42 -11.85 6.37
C THR A 81 -17.04 -12.45 6.51
N VAL A 82 -16.95 -13.66 7.06
CA VAL A 82 -15.71 -14.42 7.20
C VAL A 82 -15.70 -15.52 6.15
N PHE A 83 -14.69 -15.49 5.30
CA PHE A 83 -14.42 -16.49 4.27
C PHE A 83 -13.35 -17.47 4.74
N PRO A 84 -13.13 -18.60 4.02
CA PRO A 84 -12.01 -19.48 4.31
C PRO A 84 -10.66 -18.75 4.31
N GLN A 85 -9.69 -19.25 5.06
CA GLN A 85 -8.30 -18.77 4.99
C GLN A 85 -7.75 -18.86 3.55
N PRO A 86 -6.81 -18.00 3.14
CA PRO A 86 -6.24 -18.01 1.79
C PRO A 86 -5.78 -19.37 1.30
N ILE A 87 -5.12 -20.17 2.16
CA ILE A 87 -4.69 -21.53 1.80
C ILE A 87 -5.89 -22.44 1.48
N GLY A 88 -7.01 -22.27 2.18
CA GLY A 88 -8.25 -23.00 1.90
C GLY A 88 -8.93 -22.53 0.61
N MET A 89 -8.90 -21.24 0.33
CA MET A 89 -9.39 -20.68 -0.93
C MET A 89 -8.55 -21.17 -2.12
N ALA A 90 -7.23 -21.24 -1.96
CA ALA A 90 -6.32 -21.77 -2.98
C ALA A 90 -6.59 -23.23 -3.33
N ALA A 91 -6.97 -24.05 -2.34
CA ALA A 91 -7.33 -25.45 -2.53
C ALA A 91 -8.58 -25.67 -3.41
N SER A 92 -9.36 -24.62 -3.68
CA SER A 92 -10.46 -24.67 -4.64
C SER A 92 -9.99 -24.73 -6.09
N PHE A 93 -8.76 -24.30 -6.39
CA PHE A 93 -8.24 -24.12 -7.75
C PHE A 93 -9.14 -23.24 -8.64
N SER A 94 -9.95 -22.35 -8.05
CA SER A 94 -10.92 -21.51 -8.74
C SER A 94 -10.58 -20.03 -8.60
N PRO A 95 -9.79 -19.43 -9.50
CA PRO A 95 -9.52 -18.00 -9.50
C PRO A 95 -10.79 -17.14 -9.55
N GLN A 96 -11.82 -17.61 -10.27
CA GLN A 96 -13.09 -16.89 -10.36
C GLN A 96 -13.80 -16.79 -9.01
N THR A 97 -13.83 -17.86 -8.22
CA THR A 97 -14.40 -17.85 -6.87
C THR A 97 -13.64 -16.88 -5.96
N VAL A 98 -12.30 -16.85 -6.06
CA VAL A 98 -11.47 -15.91 -5.32
C VAL A 98 -11.80 -14.46 -5.68
N TYR A 99 -11.98 -14.17 -6.99
CA TYR A 99 -12.42 -12.84 -7.42
C TYR A 99 -13.76 -12.45 -6.81
N GLU A 100 -14.76 -13.33 -6.84
CA GLU A 100 -16.09 -13.06 -6.27
C GLU A 100 -16.06 -12.80 -4.77
N VAL A 101 -15.27 -13.57 -4.03
CA VAL A 101 -15.04 -13.37 -2.60
C VAL A 101 -14.47 -11.97 -2.34
N PHE A 102 -13.39 -11.60 -3.02
CA PHE A 102 -12.75 -10.32 -2.76
C PHE A 102 -13.49 -9.11 -3.34
N ASN A 103 -14.34 -9.33 -4.35
CA ASN A 103 -15.29 -8.31 -4.77
C ASN A 103 -16.33 -8.03 -3.67
N ALA A 104 -16.88 -9.08 -3.01
CA ALA A 104 -17.78 -8.91 -1.88
C ALA A 104 -17.08 -8.25 -0.68
N VAL A 105 -15.84 -8.66 -0.36
CA VAL A 105 -15.02 -8.04 0.69
C VAL A 105 -14.83 -6.55 0.43
N SER A 106 -14.58 -6.15 -0.82
CA SER A 106 -14.40 -4.73 -1.16
C SER A 106 -15.68 -3.90 -0.98
N ASP A 107 -16.85 -4.49 -1.27
CA ASP A 107 -18.14 -3.83 -1.03
C ASP A 107 -18.40 -3.64 0.47
N GLU A 108 -18.13 -4.66 1.29
CA GLU A 108 -18.24 -4.54 2.75
C GLU A 108 -17.27 -3.48 3.31
N ALA A 109 -16.02 -3.47 2.83
CA ALA A 109 -15.03 -2.48 3.25
C ALA A 109 -15.47 -1.05 2.93
N ARG A 110 -16.02 -0.82 1.72
CA ARG A 110 -16.60 0.47 1.33
C ARG A 110 -17.75 0.88 2.21
N ALA A 111 -18.69 -0.01 2.49
CA ALA A 111 -19.83 0.25 3.34
C ALA A 111 -19.37 0.65 4.76
N LYS A 112 -18.43 -0.08 5.33
CA LYS A 112 -17.85 0.20 6.65
C LYS A 112 -17.12 1.55 6.68
N ASN A 113 -16.26 1.82 5.71
CA ASN A 113 -15.55 3.09 5.62
C ASN A 113 -16.54 4.27 5.53
N THR A 114 -17.58 4.16 4.70
CA THR A 114 -18.60 5.19 4.57
C THR A 114 -19.33 5.42 5.90
N TYR A 115 -19.68 4.35 6.61
CA TYR A 115 -20.32 4.44 7.91
C TYR A 115 -19.41 5.13 8.94
N TYR A 116 -18.19 4.68 9.12
CA TYR A 116 -17.26 5.27 10.09
C TYR A 116 -16.89 6.72 9.76
N ALA A 117 -16.66 7.04 8.50
CA ALA A 117 -16.42 8.41 8.05
C ALA A 117 -17.61 9.33 8.33
N SER A 118 -18.86 8.84 8.22
CA SER A 118 -20.06 9.61 8.57
C SER A 118 -20.16 9.93 10.07
N GLN A 119 -19.50 9.12 10.91
CA GLN A 119 -19.37 9.34 12.36
C GLN A 119 -18.13 10.16 12.73
N GLY A 120 -17.33 10.59 11.74
CA GLY A 120 -16.06 11.30 11.96
C GLY A 120 -14.94 10.39 12.48
N SER A 121 -15.06 9.07 12.35
CA SER A 121 -14.05 8.10 12.77
C SER A 121 -13.18 7.66 11.60
N TYR A 122 -11.85 7.65 11.83
CA TYR A 122 -10.82 7.30 10.84
C TYR A 122 -9.74 6.42 11.47
N GLU A 123 -10.17 5.50 12.30
CA GLU A 123 -9.30 4.63 13.09
C GLU A 123 -8.76 3.46 12.24
N ARG A 124 -7.85 2.70 12.85
CA ARG A 124 -7.29 1.47 12.30
C ARG A 124 -8.40 0.51 11.87
N TYR A 125 -8.24 -0.16 10.72
CA TYR A 125 -9.23 -1.09 10.11
C TYR A 125 -10.50 -0.45 9.52
N GLN A 126 -10.53 0.87 9.42
CA GLN A 126 -11.69 1.59 8.86
C GLN A 126 -11.40 2.23 7.49
N GLY A 127 -10.17 2.10 7.00
CA GLY A 127 -9.70 2.68 5.74
C GLY A 127 -9.99 1.80 4.53
N LEU A 128 -9.43 2.21 3.38
CA LEU A 128 -9.62 1.58 2.07
C LEU A 128 -8.31 1.11 1.43
N THR A 129 -7.26 0.97 2.23
CA THR A 129 -5.96 0.42 1.84
C THR A 129 -5.81 -0.93 2.54
N MET A 130 -6.00 -2.04 1.81
CA MET A 130 -6.03 -3.37 2.41
C MET A 130 -4.67 -4.04 2.26
N TRP A 131 -4.04 -4.39 3.38
CA TRP A 131 -2.76 -5.09 3.39
C TRP A 131 -2.94 -6.58 3.05
N THR A 132 -3.36 -6.81 1.81
CA THR A 132 -3.79 -8.08 1.22
C THR A 132 -3.58 -8.02 -0.30
N PRO A 133 -3.07 -9.11 -0.95
CA PRO A 133 -2.84 -10.47 -0.46
C PRO A 133 -1.42 -10.74 0.06
N THR A 134 -1.27 -11.82 0.86
CA THR A 134 0.02 -12.43 1.16
C THR A 134 0.37 -13.42 0.06
N VAL A 135 1.34 -13.07 -0.79
CA VAL A 135 1.76 -13.90 -1.94
C VAL A 135 3.15 -14.52 -1.77
N ASN A 136 3.62 -14.61 -0.55
CA ASN A 136 4.83 -15.36 -0.23
C ASN A 136 4.62 -16.86 -0.45
N ILE A 137 5.66 -17.56 -0.86
CA ILE A 137 5.63 -19.01 -1.11
C ILE A 137 5.71 -19.77 0.22
N TYR A 138 4.75 -20.65 0.48
CA TYR A 138 4.69 -21.49 1.67
C TYR A 138 5.60 -22.71 1.50
N ARG A 139 6.90 -22.53 1.65
CA ARG A 139 7.92 -23.56 1.42
C ARG A 139 8.26 -24.43 2.63
N ASP A 140 7.92 -23.98 3.85
CA ASP A 140 8.27 -24.65 5.11
C ASP A 140 7.08 -24.64 6.07
N PRO A 141 6.58 -25.82 6.50
CA PRO A 141 5.41 -25.93 7.39
C PRO A 141 5.64 -25.32 8.78
N ARG A 142 6.88 -25.05 9.17
CA ARG A 142 7.22 -24.37 10.43
C ARG A 142 7.00 -22.86 10.38
N TRP A 143 6.79 -22.29 9.18
CA TRP A 143 6.47 -20.88 9.09
C TRP A 143 5.05 -20.60 9.57
N GLY A 144 4.91 -19.83 10.67
CA GLY A 144 3.65 -19.60 11.37
C GLY A 144 2.56 -18.89 10.55
N ARG A 145 2.92 -18.23 9.45
CA ARG A 145 2.00 -17.46 8.58
C ARG A 145 1.60 -18.21 7.30
N GLY A 146 1.90 -19.49 7.19
CA GLY A 146 1.59 -20.27 6.00
C GLY A 146 0.11 -20.27 5.62
N ILE A 147 -0.80 -20.23 6.59
CA ILE A 147 -2.26 -20.18 6.35
C ILE A 147 -2.73 -18.90 5.64
N GLU A 148 -1.95 -17.83 5.71
CA GLU A 148 -2.23 -16.57 5.03
C GLU A 148 -1.91 -16.61 3.53
N THR A 149 -1.27 -17.67 3.04
CA THR A 149 -0.75 -17.80 1.68
C THR A 149 -1.63 -18.68 0.79
N TYR A 150 -1.31 -18.69 -0.50
CA TYR A 150 -1.98 -19.54 -1.51
C TYR A 150 -1.22 -20.83 -1.80
N GLY A 151 -0.23 -21.20 -0.97
CA GLY A 151 0.50 -22.46 -1.05
C GLY A 151 1.94 -22.31 -1.52
N GLU A 152 2.50 -23.42 -2.01
CA GLU A 152 3.91 -23.53 -2.40
C GLU A 152 4.16 -23.30 -3.90
N ASP A 153 3.11 -23.38 -4.72
CA ASP A 153 3.22 -23.23 -6.18
C ASP A 153 3.17 -21.75 -6.59
N PRO A 154 4.21 -21.21 -7.25
CA PRO A 154 4.25 -19.81 -7.63
C PRO A 154 3.23 -19.44 -8.72
N TYR A 155 2.86 -20.37 -9.60
CA TYR A 155 1.84 -20.12 -10.62
C TYR A 155 0.44 -20.02 -10.00
N LEU A 156 0.06 -20.98 -9.16
CA LEU A 156 -1.22 -20.93 -8.44
C LEU A 156 -1.32 -19.67 -7.59
N THR A 157 -0.27 -19.35 -6.83
CA THR A 157 -0.20 -18.13 -6.01
C THR A 157 -0.38 -16.87 -6.86
N SER A 158 0.25 -16.81 -8.05
CA SER A 158 0.09 -15.70 -8.99
C SER A 158 -1.35 -15.56 -9.47
N ARG A 159 -1.97 -16.67 -9.90
CA ARG A 159 -3.36 -16.65 -10.43
C ARG A 159 -4.37 -16.25 -9.37
N MET A 160 -4.26 -16.79 -8.16
CA MET A 160 -5.12 -16.41 -7.04
C MET A 160 -4.88 -14.96 -6.62
N GLY A 161 -3.62 -14.54 -6.44
CA GLY A 161 -3.27 -13.17 -6.06
C GLY A 161 -3.75 -12.11 -7.05
N VAL A 162 -3.65 -12.36 -8.36
CA VAL A 162 -4.20 -11.47 -9.39
C VAL A 162 -5.71 -11.27 -9.21
N MET A 163 -6.45 -12.34 -8.90
CA MET A 163 -7.91 -12.24 -8.70
C MET A 163 -8.28 -11.54 -7.40
N VAL A 164 -7.48 -11.71 -6.34
CA VAL A 164 -7.63 -10.93 -5.11
C VAL A 164 -7.50 -9.44 -5.40
N VAL A 165 -6.44 -9.03 -6.08
CA VAL A 165 -6.21 -7.61 -6.41
C VAL A 165 -7.36 -7.06 -7.26
N LYS A 166 -7.76 -7.77 -8.31
CA LYS A 166 -8.88 -7.35 -9.19
C LYS A 166 -10.21 -7.28 -8.44
N GLY A 167 -10.49 -8.21 -7.53
CA GLY A 167 -11.69 -8.18 -6.69
C GLY A 167 -11.71 -7.01 -5.72
N LEU A 168 -10.58 -6.73 -5.08
CA LEU A 168 -10.44 -5.61 -4.13
C LEU A 168 -10.48 -4.26 -4.83
N GLN A 169 -9.71 -4.06 -5.89
CA GLN A 169 -9.59 -2.76 -6.56
C GLN A 169 -10.77 -2.46 -7.49
N GLY A 170 -11.50 -3.50 -7.93
CA GLY A 170 -12.58 -3.38 -8.90
C GLY A 170 -12.07 -3.37 -10.34
N THR A 171 -12.99 -3.22 -11.29
CA THR A 171 -12.66 -3.07 -12.69
C THR A 171 -12.28 -1.63 -13.00
N ASN A 172 -11.25 -1.42 -13.83
CA ASN A 172 -10.67 -0.11 -14.14
C ASN A 172 -11.52 0.74 -15.12
N ASP A 173 -12.82 0.58 -15.13
CA ASP A 173 -13.77 1.36 -15.92
C ASP A 173 -14.27 2.62 -15.19
N GLY A 174 -13.87 2.79 -13.93
CA GLY A 174 -14.13 3.96 -13.10
C GLY A 174 -12.92 4.90 -12.98
N ARG A 175 -13.20 6.12 -12.54
CA ARG A 175 -12.17 7.13 -12.26
C ARG A 175 -11.36 6.78 -10.99
N TYR A 176 -11.92 6.01 -10.09
CA TYR A 176 -11.35 5.66 -8.79
C TYR A 176 -11.50 4.17 -8.54
N ASP A 177 -10.47 3.57 -7.95
CA ASP A 177 -10.52 2.19 -7.48
C ASP A 177 -11.54 2.04 -6.33
N LYS A 178 -12.10 0.84 -6.15
CA LYS A 178 -12.97 0.55 -4.99
C LYS A 178 -12.20 0.71 -3.69
N LEU A 179 -11.01 0.12 -3.64
CA LEU A 179 -10.00 0.28 -2.60
C LEU A 179 -8.63 -0.10 -3.17
N HIS A 180 -7.58 0.01 -2.40
CA HIS A 180 -6.25 -0.45 -2.79
C HIS A 180 -5.93 -1.80 -2.17
N ALA A 181 -5.35 -2.69 -2.96
CA ALA A 181 -4.73 -3.93 -2.53
C ALA A 181 -3.22 -3.75 -2.36
N CYS A 182 -2.62 -4.54 -1.48
CA CYS A 182 -1.20 -4.51 -1.16
C CYS A 182 -0.58 -5.90 -1.27
N ALA A 183 0.34 -6.07 -2.22
CA ALA A 183 1.10 -7.30 -2.35
C ALA A 183 2.15 -7.40 -1.24
N LYS A 184 2.11 -8.45 -0.43
CA LYS A 184 3.02 -8.63 0.71
C LYS A 184 3.55 -10.05 0.85
N HIS A 185 4.71 -10.24 1.45
CA HIS A 185 5.72 -9.28 1.92
C HIS A 185 6.92 -9.38 0.99
N PHE A 186 7.33 -8.29 0.36
CA PHE A 186 8.36 -8.26 -0.69
C PHE A 186 9.75 -8.10 -0.10
N ALA A 187 10.63 -9.10 -0.18
CA ALA A 187 10.48 -10.36 -0.85
C ALA A 187 11.15 -11.49 -0.04
N VAL A 188 10.87 -12.73 -0.47
CA VAL A 188 11.45 -13.96 0.11
C VAL A 188 11.16 -14.09 1.62
N HIS A 189 9.99 -13.63 2.06
CA HIS A 189 9.56 -13.64 3.45
C HIS A 189 8.79 -14.93 3.78
N SER A 190 9.50 -16.03 3.96
CA SER A 190 8.98 -17.33 4.42
C SER A 190 10.01 -18.10 5.23
N GLY A 191 10.80 -17.36 5.97
CA GLY A 191 11.79 -17.91 6.91
C GLY A 191 11.17 -18.33 8.25
N PRO A 192 11.99 -18.83 9.18
CA PRO A 192 11.53 -19.19 10.50
C PRO A 192 10.90 -17.99 11.24
N GLU A 193 9.74 -18.19 11.86
CA GLU A 193 8.99 -17.11 12.50
C GLU A 193 9.74 -16.48 13.69
N TRP A 194 10.54 -17.28 14.42
CA TRP A 194 11.25 -16.82 15.61
C TRP A 194 12.36 -15.79 15.33
N ASN A 195 12.88 -15.71 14.09
CA ASN A 195 13.91 -14.73 13.72
C ASN A 195 13.50 -13.84 12.53
N ARG A 196 12.22 -13.68 12.24
CA ARG A 196 11.73 -12.93 11.09
C ARG A 196 12.27 -11.49 11.01
N HIS A 197 12.57 -10.87 12.17
CA HIS A 197 13.08 -9.50 12.27
C HIS A 197 14.60 -9.38 12.04
N SER A 198 15.32 -10.51 11.99
CA SER A 198 16.78 -10.52 11.80
C SER A 198 17.25 -11.51 10.72
N PHE A 199 16.30 -12.25 10.14
CA PHE A 199 16.63 -13.23 9.08
C PHE A 199 17.19 -12.53 7.86
N ASN A 200 18.30 -13.04 7.34
CA ASN A 200 18.93 -12.59 6.09
C ASN A 200 18.89 -13.71 5.05
N VAL A 201 18.34 -13.45 3.89
CA VAL A 201 18.33 -14.38 2.78
C VAL A 201 19.68 -14.30 2.08
N GLU A 202 20.49 -15.34 2.25
CA GLU A 202 21.81 -15.46 1.63
C GLU A 202 21.87 -16.66 0.70
N ASN A 203 22.73 -16.59 -0.29
CA ASN A 203 23.01 -17.69 -1.23
C ASN A 203 21.77 -18.23 -1.96
N LEU A 204 20.74 -17.40 -2.14
CA LEU A 204 19.62 -17.75 -3.00
C LEU A 204 20.06 -17.70 -4.46
N SER A 205 19.82 -18.78 -5.22
CA SER A 205 20.13 -18.76 -6.64
C SER A 205 19.27 -17.73 -7.38
N THR A 206 19.83 -17.11 -8.42
CA THR A 206 19.05 -16.22 -9.30
C THR A 206 17.84 -16.94 -9.88
N ARG A 207 18.00 -18.23 -10.19
CA ARG A 207 16.90 -19.06 -10.69
C ARG A 207 15.77 -19.16 -9.67
N ASP A 208 16.05 -19.51 -8.43
CA ASP A 208 15.03 -19.64 -7.40
C ASP A 208 14.34 -18.30 -7.11
N LEU A 209 15.10 -17.21 -7.12
CA LEU A 209 14.55 -15.88 -6.96
C LEU A 209 13.50 -15.56 -8.05
N TYR A 210 13.86 -15.74 -9.33
CA TYR A 210 13.04 -15.34 -10.47
C TYR A 210 12.03 -16.41 -10.93
N GLU A 211 12.18 -17.67 -10.56
CA GLU A 211 11.24 -18.73 -10.91
C GLU A 211 10.30 -19.13 -9.77
N THR A 212 10.63 -18.75 -8.51
CA THR A 212 9.83 -19.15 -7.34
C THR A 212 9.29 -17.96 -6.54
N TYR A 213 10.17 -17.04 -6.10
CA TYR A 213 9.78 -16.04 -5.11
C TYR A 213 9.22 -14.74 -5.69
N LEU A 214 9.70 -14.32 -6.84
CA LEU A 214 9.26 -13.08 -7.49
C LEU A 214 8.01 -13.21 -8.38
N PRO A 215 7.73 -14.35 -9.06
CA PRO A 215 6.64 -14.42 -10.02
C PRO A 215 5.27 -13.98 -9.49
N PRO A 216 4.84 -14.31 -8.25
CA PRO A 216 3.56 -13.83 -7.74
C PRO A 216 3.50 -12.29 -7.65
N PHE A 217 4.55 -11.65 -7.18
CA PHE A 217 4.61 -10.18 -7.10
C PHE A 217 4.59 -9.53 -8.48
N GLU A 218 5.40 -10.06 -9.42
CA GLU A 218 5.44 -9.58 -10.79
C GLU A 218 4.07 -9.66 -11.47
N ALA A 219 3.35 -10.77 -11.28
CA ALA A 219 2.00 -10.94 -11.80
C ALA A 219 1.02 -9.92 -11.21
N LEU A 220 1.09 -9.64 -9.91
CA LEU A 220 0.22 -8.64 -9.29
C LEU A 220 0.51 -7.23 -9.79
N VAL A 221 1.77 -6.91 -10.04
CA VAL A 221 2.16 -5.61 -10.62
C VAL A 221 1.71 -5.51 -12.08
N LYS A 222 2.13 -6.45 -12.93
CA LYS A 222 1.98 -6.34 -14.39
C LYS A 222 0.58 -6.70 -14.90
N GLU A 223 -0.11 -7.66 -14.26
CA GLU A 223 -1.40 -8.17 -14.75
C GLU A 223 -2.61 -7.61 -13.98
N ALA A 224 -2.42 -7.28 -12.70
CA ALA A 224 -3.50 -6.78 -11.85
C ALA A 224 -3.40 -5.28 -11.53
N GLY A 225 -2.25 -4.66 -11.77
CA GLY A 225 -2.04 -3.25 -11.46
C GLY A 225 -2.20 -2.94 -9.97
N VAL A 226 -1.60 -3.80 -9.11
CA VAL A 226 -1.66 -3.61 -7.66
C VAL A 226 -1.15 -2.22 -7.27
N LYS A 227 -1.83 -1.56 -6.33
CA LYS A 227 -1.51 -0.16 -5.97
C LYS A 227 -0.47 -0.04 -4.86
N GLU A 228 -0.29 -1.09 -4.07
CA GLU A 228 0.63 -1.07 -2.94
C GLU A 228 1.46 -2.34 -2.91
N VAL A 229 2.71 -2.21 -2.47
CA VAL A 229 3.62 -3.32 -2.18
C VAL A 229 4.20 -3.10 -0.79
N MET A 230 4.07 -4.09 0.08
CA MET A 230 4.67 -4.05 1.42
C MET A 230 6.01 -4.76 1.42
N CYS A 231 7.08 -4.05 1.75
CA CYS A 231 8.40 -4.65 1.91
C CYS A 231 8.49 -5.47 3.21
N ALA A 232 9.26 -6.54 3.19
CA ALA A 232 9.31 -7.53 4.24
C ALA A 232 10.24 -7.13 5.41
N TYR A 233 10.07 -7.82 6.54
CA TYR A 233 10.94 -7.67 7.72
C TYR A 233 12.39 -8.11 7.47
N ASN A 234 12.58 -9.20 6.73
CA ASN A 234 13.90 -9.79 6.54
C ASN A 234 14.84 -8.92 5.71
N SER A 235 16.11 -9.25 5.77
CA SER A 235 17.11 -8.77 4.82
C SER A 235 17.24 -9.72 3.62
N PHE A 236 17.69 -9.17 2.52
CA PHE A 236 18.05 -9.89 1.31
C PHE A 236 19.46 -9.49 0.88
N GLU A 237 20.38 -10.48 0.81
CA GLU A 237 21.79 -10.26 0.48
C GLU A 237 22.45 -9.17 1.35
N GLY A 238 22.09 -9.11 2.64
CA GLY A 238 22.63 -8.17 3.61
C GLY A 238 21.93 -6.82 3.67
N GLU A 239 21.03 -6.50 2.74
CA GLU A 239 20.24 -5.27 2.78
C GLU A 239 18.85 -5.55 3.38
N PRO A 240 18.37 -4.78 4.38
CA PRO A 240 16.98 -4.86 4.79
C PRO A 240 16.03 -4.65 3.60
N CYS A 241 15.01 -5.52 3.42
CA CYS A 241 14.15 -5.45 2.23
C CYS A 241 13.52 -4.07 2.01
N CYS A 242 13.16 -3.36 3.09
CA CYS A 242 12.59 -2.02 3.00
C CYS A 242 13.62 -0.92 2.68
N GLY A 243 14.90 -1.25 2.61
CA GLY A 243 16.00 -0.38 2.19
C GLY A 243 16.77 -0.91 0.98
N SER A 244 16.33 -2.04 0.40
CA SER A 244 17.08 -2.69 -0.68
C SER A 244 16.91 -1.99 -2.02
N ASN A 245 18.02 -1.44 -2.52
CA ASN A 245 18.03 -0.88 -3.86
C ASN A 245 17.73 -1.94 -4.93
N ARG A 246 18.27 -3.16 -4.78
CA ARG A 246 18.03 -4.25 -5.73
C ARG A 246 16.55 -4.61 -5.82
N LEU A 247 15.89 -4.83 -4.69
CA LEU A 247 14.49 -5.25 -4.69
C LEU A 247 13.57 -4.10 -5.11
N LEU A 248 13.70 -2.92 -4.49
CA LEU A 248 12.73 -1.85 -4.64
C LEU A 248 12.99 -1.01 -5.89
N MET A 249 14.24 -0.63 -6.16
CA MET A 249 14.54 0.25 -7.29
C MET A 249 14.77 -0.53 -8.58
N GLN A 250 15.63 -1.55 -8.56
CA GLN A 250 15.99 -2.26 -9.80
C GLN A 250 14.82 -3.16 -10.24
N ILE A 251 14.37 -4.10 -9.39
CA ILE A 251 13.37 -5.08 -9.79
C ILE A 251 11.97 -4.45 -9.81
N LEU A 252 11.50 -3.90 -8.68
CA LEU A 252 10.11 -3.44 -8.57
C LEU A 252 9.84 -2.20 -9.45
N ARG A 253 10.67 -1.15 -9.33
CA ARG A 253 10.44 0.10 -10.06
C ARG A 253 10.88 0.03 -11.52
N ASN A 254 12.15 -0.39 -11.78
CA ASN A 254 12.71 -0.29 -13.12
C ASN A 254 12.28 -1.47 -14.02
N ASP A 255 12.42 -2.72 -13.54
CA ASP A 255 12.15 -3.88 -14.38
C ASP A 255 10.65 -4.15 -14.55
N TRP A 256 9.85 -3.91 -13.50
CA TRP A 256 8.40 -4.15 -13.54
C TRP A 256 7.57 -2.90 -13.80
N GLY A 257 8.15 -1.71 -13.66
CA GLY A 257 7.46 -0.43 -13.90
C GLY A 257 6.42 -0.10 -12.83
N PHE A 258 6.59 -0.58 -11.60
CA PHE A 258 5.66 -0.28 -10.50
C PHE A 258 5.73 1.20 -10.12
N ASP A 259 4.62 1.90 -10.22
CA ASP A 259 4.46 3.33 -9.92
C ASP A 259 3.66 3.61 -8.64
N GLY A 260 3.14 2.56 -7.98
CA GLY A 260 2.34 2.66 -6.76
C GLY A 260 3.15 2.93 -5.50
N ILE A 261 2.52 2.73 -4.35
CA ILE A 261 3.11 2.98 -3.02
C ILE A 261 3.89 1.74 -2.56
N VAL A 262 5.12 1.96 -2.06
CA VAL A 262 5.84 0.96 -1.27
C VAL A 262 5.69 1.34 0.20
N LEU A 263 5.19 0.43 1.02
CA LEU A 263 5.08 0.61 2.46
C LEU A 263 5.89 -0.44 3.22
N SER A 264 6.35 -0.11 4.42
CA SER A 264 7.04 -1.06 5.27
C SER A 264 6.06 -1.94 6.04
N ASP A 265 6.47 -3.16 6.39
CA ASP A 265 5.78 -3.94 7.43
C ASP A 265 5.93 -3.25 8.80
N CYS A 266 5.09 -3.64 9.76
CA CYS A 266 4.98 -3.01 11.06
C CYS A 266 6.32 -2.95 11.81
N GLY A 267 6.90 -1.74 11.94
CA GLY A 267 8.19 -1.55 12.60
C GLY A 267 9.42 -2.05 11.82
N ALA A 268 9.29 -2.48 10.56
CA ALA A 268 10.40 -3.01 9.78
C ALA A 268 11.56 -2.02 9.61
N ILE A 269 11.29 -0.71 9.59
CA ILE A 269 12.37 0.29 9.54
C ILE A 269 13.15 0.33 10.87
N ALA A 270 12.49 0.05 11.99
CA ALA A 270 13.16 -0.05 13.27
C ALA A 270 14.11 -1.27 13.34
N ASP A 271 13.82 -2.33 12.60
CA ASP A 271 14.70 -3.49 12.52
C ASP A 271 16.04 -3.19 11.83
N PHE A 272 16.14 -2.10 11.06
CA PHE A 272 17.40 -1.70 10.42
C PHE A 272 18.50 -1.41 11.44
N TYR A 273 18.17 -0.80 12.60
CA TYR A 273 19.12 -0.35 13.62
C TYR A 273 18.96 -1.02 14.98
N ASN A 274 17.85 -1.70 15.23
CA ASN A 274 17.59 -2.33 16.53
C ASN A 274 18.57 -3.44 16.86
N GLU A 275 18.80 -3.65 18.17
CA GLU A 275 19.66 -4.71 18.70
C GLU A 275 19.23 -6.12 18.25
N TYR A 276 17.92 -6.34 18.13
CA TYR A 276 17.34 -7.63 17.72
C TYR A 276 17.02 -7.69 16.22
N GLY A 277 17.29 -6.63 15.48
CA GLY A 277 17.09 -6.53 14.03
C GLY A 277 18.38 -6.79 13.25
N HIS A 278 18.53 -6.07 12.15
CA HIS A 278 19.62 -6.29 11.19
C HIS A 278 20.93 -5.60 11.54
N LYS A 279 20.91 -4.55 12.39
CA LYS A 279 22.09 -3.74 12.75
C LYS A 279 22.83 -3.16 11.53
N ALA A 280 22.09 -2.91 10.45
CA ALA A 280 22.64 -2.38 9.19
C ALA A 280 22.88 -0.86 9.26
N TYR A 281 22.22 -0.18 10.19
CA TYR A 281 22.33 1.27 10.42
C TYR A 281 22.56 1.57 11.89
N SER A 282 23.17 2.73 12.18
CA SER A 282 23.55 3.13 13.55
C SER A 282 22.39 3.63 14.39
N ASP A 283 21.36 4.22 13.75
CA ASP A 283 20.30 4.98 14.40
C ASP A 283 19.04 5.05 13.55
N ALA A 284 17.95 5.57 14.13
CA ALA A 284 16.66 5.72 13.50
C ALA A 284 16.66 6.71 12.33
N GLU A 285 17.46 7.77 12.42
CA GLU A 285 17.55 8.81 11.41
C GLU A 285 18.15 8.27 10.12
N SER A 286 19.28 7.56 10.22
CA SER A 286 19.95 6.95 9.06
C SER A 286 19.11 5.82 8.45
N ALA A 287 18.42 5.01 9.28
CA ALA A 287 17.50 3.99 8.83
C ALA A 287 16.30 4.59 8.06
N SER A 288 15.70 5.64 8.59
CA SER A 288 14.59 6.34 7.96
C SER A 288 15.00 6.98 6.63
N ALA A 289 16.18 7.62 6.60
CA ALA A 289 16.72 8.20 5.37
C ALA A 289 16.95 7.14 4.29
N ALA A 290 17.52 6.00 4.65
CA ALA A 290 17.74 4.89 3.72
C ALA A 290 16.43 4.34 3.16
N ALA A 291 15.41 4.15 4.00
CA ALA A 291 14.09 3.71 3.57
C ALA A 291 13.47 4.69 2.58
N VAL A 292 13.46 6.00 2.89
CA VAL A 292 12.89 7.04 2.01
C VAL A 292 13.64 7.14 0.69
N LEU A 293 14.98 7.09 0.70
CA LEU A 293 15.80 7.15 -0.51
C LEU A 293 15.56 5.97 -1.45
N ASN A 294 15.20 4.81 -0.91
CA ASN A 294 14.80 3.63 -1.69
C ASN A 294 13.28 3.54 -1.91
N LEU A 295 12.56 4.65 -1.73
CA LEU A 295 11.12 4.81 -1.98
C LEU A 295 10.21 3.88 -1.15
N SER A 296 10.69 3.40 0.00
CA SER A 296 9.85 2.78 1.02
C SER A 296 9.21 3.89 1.86
N LEU A 297 7.92 4.07 1.70
CA LEU A 297 7.14 5.07 2.42
C LEU A 297 6.20 4.35 3.40
N ILE A 298 5.95 5.00 4.55
CA ILE A 298 4.92 4.62 5.53
C ILE A 298 5.34 3.47 6.46
N HIS A 299 5.40 3.77 7.68
CA HIS A 299 5.66 3.08 8.93
C HIS A 299 7.05 3.36 9.53
N ILE A 300 7.44 4.62 9.57
CA ILE A 300 8.48 5.02 10.52
C ILE A 300 7.81 5.02 11.90
N SER A 301 7.71 3.84 12.52
CA SER A 301 7.24 3.73 13.89
C SER A 301 8.32 4.28 14.81
N GLY A 302 7.94 5.27 15.60
CA GLY A 302 8.75 5.71 16.72
C GLY A 302 8.87 4.64 17.80
N PRO A 303 9.70 4.85 18.84
CA PRO A 303 10.01 3.85 19.88
C PRO A 303 8.82 3.35 20.71
N ARG A 304 7.59 3.80 20.46
CA ARG A 304 6.41 3.55 21.31
C ARG A 304 5.51 2.38 20.90
N ASP A 305 5.75 1.74 19.77
CA ASP A 305 4.83 0.71 19.26
C ASP A 305 5.15 -0.73 19.72
N ARG A 306 5.97 -0.86 20.78
CA ARG A 306 6.22 -2.14 21.46
C ARG A 306 5.53 -2.16 22.83
N GLN A 307 4.21 -2.26 22.82
CA GLN A 307 3.44 -2.72 23.99
C GLN A 307 2.47 -3.81 23.57
#